data_89b89b2f005cf7c3061814d9c80e3a24
#
_entry.id   89b89b2f005cf7c3061814d9c80e3a24
#
_cell.length_a   1.000
_cell.length_b   1.000
_cell.length_c   1.000
_cell.angle_alpha   90.00
_cell.angle_beta   90.00
_cell.angle_gamma   90.00
#
_symmetry.space_group_name_H-M   'P 1'
#
loop_
_entity.id
_entity.type
_entity.pdbx_description
1 polymer ?
#
loop_
_entity_poly.entity_id
_entity_poly.type
_entity_poly.pdbx_seq_one_letter_code
_entity_poly.pdbx_strand_id
1 'polypeptide(L)'
;LEYLDIVDEDGRPTGRTVSRREAHDRGILHRTAHVWVVGKERGRFRILLQKRSEEKESFPGMFDTSSAGHIPAGAEPLPSALRELSEELGITASPDLLDFAGTFRSRYEKVFHGRPFRDNEATSVYVYKGPVDAGSLKLQESEVSQVRWFDLDEVWDEIQRGDRSRFCVPAAGLQVLRGYLGLQ
;
A
#
# COMPACT_ATOMS: atom_id res chain seq x y z
N LEU A 1 -21.08 0.78 1.61
CA LEU A 1 -20.63 -0.31 0.73
C LEU A 1 -19.70 0.24 -0.35
N GLU A 2 -18.47 -0.22 -0.40
CA GLU A 2 -17.46 0.27 -1.34
C GLU A 2 -17.53 -0.54 -2.65
N TYR A 3 -17.53 0.18 -3.79
CA TYR A 3 -17.47 -0.41 -5.13
C TYR A 3 -16.15 -0.05 -5.78
N LEU A 4 -15.61 -1.00 -6.55
CA LEU A 4 -14.35 -0.91 -7.25
C LEU A 4 -14.59 -1.12 -8.75
N ASP A 5 -13.78 -0.47 -9.58
CA ASP A 5 -13.78 -0.77 -11.01
C ASP A 5 -13.13 -2.12 -11.25
N ILE A 6 -13.77 -2.94 -12.06
CA ILE A 6 -13.13 -4.13 -12.64
C ILE A 6 -12.21 -3.63 -13.76
N VAL A 7 -10.94 -4.00 -13.71
CA VAL A 7 -9.97 -3.52 -14.70
C VAL A 7 -9.47 -4.66 -15.58
N ASP A 8 -8.93 -4.30 -16.74
CA ASP A 8 -8.30 -5.23 -17.67
C ASP A 8 -6.84 -5.48 -17.27
N GLU A 9 -6.12 -6.28 -18.08
CA GLU A 9 -4.73 -6.64 -17.81
C GLU A 9 -3.77 -5.43 -17.83
N ASP A 10 -4.17 -4.34 -18.46
CA ASP A 10 -3.41 -3.08 -18.47
C ASP A 10 -3.79 -2.16 -17.31
N GLY A 11 -4.68 -2.60 -16.43
CA GLY A 11 -5.15 -1.82 -15.30
C GLY A 11 -6.19 -0.75 -15.64
N ARG A 12 -6.79 -0.84 -16.83
CA ARG A 12 -7.80 0.13 -17.29
C ARG A 12 -9.20 -0.31 -16.91
N PRO A 13 -10.05 0.62 -16.42
CA PRO A 13 -11.44 0.29 -16.12
C PRO A 13 -12.18 -0.28 -17.34
N THR A 14 -12.93 -1.36 -17.10
CA THR A 14 -13.72 -2.03 -18.13
C THR A 14 -15.11 -1.44 -18.33
N GLY A 15 -15.52 -0.52 -17.44
CA GLY A 15 -16.89 -0.01 -17.36
C GLY A 15 -17.79 -0.82 -16.44
N ARG A 16 -17.29 -1.91 -15.86
CA ARG A 16 -18.01 -2.75 -14.89
C ARG A 16 -17.45 -2.54 -13.50
N THR A 17 -18.30 -2.66 -12.50
CA THR A 17 -17.92 -2.49 -11.10
C THR A 17 -18.23 -3.75 -10.30
N VAL A 18 -17.62 -3.85 -9.14
CA VAL A 18 -17.79 -4.96 -8.21
C VAL A 18 -17.68 -4.42 -6.78
N SER A 19 -18.42 -4.99 -5.84
CA SER A 19 -18.22 -4.63 -4.44
C SER A 19 -16.84 -5.13 -3.97
N ARG A 20 -16.24 -4.40 -3.02
CA ARG A 20 -14.98 -4.80 -2.40
C ARG A 20 -15.02 -6.23 -1.88
N ARG A 21 -16.11 -6.60 -1.23
CA ARG A 21 -16.29 -7.95 -0.69
C ARG A 21 -16.24 -9.00 -1.80
N GLU A 22 -17.02 -8.81 -2.87
CA GLU A 22 -17.03 -9.75 -3.97
C GLU A 22 -15.69 -9.82 -4.69
N ALA A 23 -14.99 -8.69 -4.81
CA ALA A 23 -13.65 -8.66 -5.40
C ALA A 23 -12.68 -9.58 -4.65
N HIS A 24 -12.74 -9.59 -3.31
CA HIS A 24 -11.89 -10.44 -2.48
C HIS A 24 -12.41 -11.86 -2.31
N ASP A 25 -13.71 -12.09 -2.45
CA ASP A 25 -14.28 -13.44 -2.44
C ASP A 25 -13.93 -14.20 -3.74
N ARG A 26 -13.89 -13.50 -4.86
CA ARG A 26 -13.70 -14.10 -6.19
C ARG A 26 -12.34 -13.84 -6.84
N GLY A 27 -11.51 -12.99 -6.24
CA GLY A 27 -10.21 -12.63 -6.82
C GLY A 27 -10.33 -11.79 -8.09
N ILE A 28 -11.27 -10.86 -8.13
CA ILE A 28 -11.50 -9.99 -9.29
C ILE A 28 -10.44 -8.89 -9.31
N LEU A 29 -9.85 -8.67 -10.49
CA LEU A 29 -8.82 -7.65 -10.67
C LEU A 29 -9.38 -6.25 -10.48
N HIS A 30 -8.80 -5.53 -9.54
CA HIS A 30 -9.17 -4.16 -9.20
C HIS A 30 -7.92 -3.32 -8.91
N ARG A 31 -8.09 -2.02 -8.65
CA ARG A 31 -6.99 -1.08 -8.51
C ARG A 31 -6.75 -0.68 -7.06
N THR A 32 -5.47 -0.50 -6.73
CA THR A 32 -5.03 0.08 -5.47
C THR A 32 -3.99 1.18 -5.72
N ALA A 33 -3.82 2.06 -4.73
CA ALA A 33 -2.79 3.09 -4.73
C ALA A 33 -1.98 2.98 -3.44
N HIS A 34 -0.67 2.91 -3.58
CA HIS A 34 0.28 2.83 -2.47
C HIS A 34 1.14 4.07 -2.43
N VAL A 35 1.44 4.55 -1.23
CA VAL A 35 2.36 5.67 -1.01
C VAL A 35 3.48 5.23 -0.07
N TRP A 36 4.72 5.47 -0.48
CA TRP A 36 5.89 5.29 0.35
C TRP A 36 6.29 6.62 0.97
N VAL A 37 6.46 6.64 2.28
CA VAL A 37 7.07 7.77 3.01
C VAL A 37 8.51 7.36 3.29
N VAL A 38 9.46 8.11 2.70
CA VAL A 38 10.87 7.76 2.68
C VAL A 38 11.66 8.85 3.40
N GLY A 39 12.59 8.43 4.23
CA GLY A 39 13.56 9.30 4.88
C GLY A 39 14.97 8.82 4.60
N LYS A 40 15.94 9.59 5.08
CA LYS A 40 17.34 9.23 4.95
C LYS A 40 18.08 9.55 6.24
N GLU A 41 18.85 8.61 6.73
CA GLU A 41 19.63 8.79 7.96
C GLU A 41 21.01 8.16 7.75
N ARG A 42 22.06 8.93 8.00
CA ARG A 42 23.46 8.47 7.86
C ARG A 42 23.73 7.85 6.50
N GLY A 43 23.18 8.44 5.43
CA GLY A 43 23.36 7.96 4.06
C GLY A 43 22.53 6.73 3.68
N ARG A 44 21.70 6.20 4.58
CA ARG A 44 20.84 5.05 4.34
C ARG A 44 19.39 5.46 4.21
N PHE A 45 18.67 4.84 3.29
CA PHE A 45 17.24 5.07 3.14
C PHE A 45 16.45 4.37 4.25
N ARG A 46 15.45 5.08 4.77
CA ARG A 46 14.50 4.56 5.73
C ARG A 46 13.10 4.67 5.16
N ILE A 47 12.26 3.74 5.50
CA ILE A 47 10.85 3.72 5.10
C ILE A 47 9.97 3.71 6.34
N LEU A 48 8.93 4.54 6.31
CA LEU A 48 7.92 4.54 7.36
C LEU A 48 6.88 3.48 7.02
N LEU A 49 6.79 2.43 7.81
CA LEU A 49 5.79 1.39 7.61
C LEU A 49 4.65 1.55 8.59
N GLN A 50 3.43 1.26 8.14
CA GLN A 50 2.27 1.18 9.01
C GLN A 50 2.11 -0.23 9.55
N LYS A 51 1.74 -0.35 10.81
CA LYS A 51 1.26 -1.61 11.37
C LYS A 51 -0.24 -1.67 11.19
N ARG A 52 -0.71 -2.67 10.47
CA ARG A 52 -2.13 -2.86 10.20
C ARG A 52 -2.88 -3.15 11.50
N SER A 53 -4.06 -2.57 11.67
CA SER A 53 -4.93 -2.87 12.80
C SER A 53 -5.23 -4.37 12.88
N GLU A 54 -5.40 -4.89 14.09
CA GLU A 54 -5.81 -6.29 14.32
C GLU A 54 -7.21 -6.57 13.76
N GLU A 55 -7.99 -5.53 13.50
CA GLU A 55 -9.34 -5.65 12.94
C GLU A 55 -9.37 -5.77 11.42
N LYS A 56 -8.23 -5.66 10.75
CA LYS A 56 -8.17 -5.74 9.28
C LYS A 56 -8.52 -7.14 8.80
N GLU A 57 -9.21 -7.23 7.65
CA GLU A 57 -9.58 -8.50 7.04
C GLU A 57 -8.37 -9.31 6.57
N SER A 58 -7.30 -8.63 6.16
CA SER A 58 -6.08 -9.27 5.67
C SER A 58 -4.86 -8.80 6.43
N PHE A 59 -3.93 -9.72 6.70
CA PHE A 59 -2.66 -9.46 7.37
C PHE A 59 -2.79 -8.60 8.64
N PRO A 60 -3.70 -8.95 9.58
CA PRO A 60 -3.84 -8.16 10.80
C PRO A 60 -2.53 -8.11 11.60
N GLY A 61 -2.21 -6.93 12.13
CA GLY A 61 -1.03 -6.75 12.99
C GLY A 61 0.32 -6.77 12.30
N MET A 62 0.37 -6.87 10.96
CA MET A 62 1.62 -6.89 10.22
C MET A 62 2.00 -5.50 9.71
N PHE A 63 3.29 -5.28 9.49
CA PHE A 63 3.78 -4.04 8.89
C PHE A 63 3.61 -4.06 7.37
N ASP A 64 3.12 -2.97 6.84
CA ASP A 64 2.80 -2.79 5.43
C ASP A 64 3.36 -1.45 4.91
N THR A 65 3.25 -1.23 3.60
CA THR A 65 3.57 0.04 2.94
C THR A 65 3.02 1.23 3.73
N SER A 66 3.68 2.38 3.68
CA SER A 66 3.34 3.55 4.50
C SER A 66 1.85 3.89 4.46
N SER A 67 1.27 3.95 3.27
CA SER A 67 -0.18 4.11 3.08
C SER A 67 -0.61 3.27 1.88
N ALA A 68 -1.76 2.62 2.00
CA ALA A 68 -2.28 1.72 0.97
C ALA A 68 -3.80 1.67 1.02
N GLY A 69 -4.44 1.82 -0.13
CA GLY A 69 -5.89 1.75 -0.19
C GLY A 69 -6.41 1.43 -1.58
N HIS A 70 -7.66 1.01 -1.63
CA HIS A 70 -8.35 0.73 -2.88
C HIS A 70 -8.68 2.04 -3.59
N ILE A 71 -8.66 2.01 -4.92
CA ILE A 71 -9.14 3.12 -5.74
C ILE A 71 -10.64 2.86 -5.97
N PRO A 72 -11.54 3.69 -5.42
CA PRO A 72 -12.97 3.50 -5.62
C PRO A 72 -13.37 3.59 -7.09
N ALA A 73 -14.50 2.97 -7.44
CA ALA A 73 -15.05 3.06 -8.79
C ALA A 73 -15.20 4.52 -9.22
N GLY A 74 -14.70 4.83 -10.43
CA GLY A 74 -14.74 6.18 -11.00
C GLY A 74 -13.65 7.12 -10.51
N ALA A 75 -12.84 6.73 -9.51
CA ALA A 75 -11.76 7.57 -9.00
C ALA A 75 -10.45 7.33 -9.75
N GLU A 76 -9.54 8.30 -9.63
CA GLU A 76 -8.22 8.24 -10.24
C GLU A 76 -7.14 7.85 -9.22
N PRO A 77 -6.00 7.30 -9.67
CA PRO A 77 -4.94 6.85 -8.75
C PRO A 77 -4.36 7.94 -7.86
N LEU A 78 -3.97 9.08 -8.40
CA LEU A 78 -3.30 10.12 -7.62
C LEU A 78 -4.23 10.74 -6.55
N PRO A 79 -5.47 11.17 -6.88
CA PRO A 79 -6.39 11.63 -5.84
C PRO A 79 -6.68 10.59 -4.77
N SER A 80 -6.76 9.31 -5.15
CA SER A 80 -6.96 8.22 -4.19
C SER A 80 -5.77 8.04 -3.27
N ALA A 81 -4.54 8.13 -3.80
CA ALA A 81 -3.32 8.07 -3.01
C ALA A 81 -3.26 9.21 -1.99
N LEU A 82 -3.58 10.44 -2.41
CA LEU A 82 -3.60 11.62 -1.55
C LEU A 82 -4.64 11.47 -0.43
N ARG A 83 -5.81 10.93 -0.76
CA ARG A 83 -6.87 10.71 0.23
C ARG A 83 -6.45 9.68 1.28
N GLU A 84 -5.92 8.54 0.84
CA GLU A 84 -5.47 7.48 1.77
C GLU A 84 -4.34 7.97 2.68
N LEU A 85 -3.40 8.72 2.13
CA LEU A 85 -2.30 9.29 2.93
C LEU A 85 -2.84 10.20 4.03
N SER A 86 -3.84 11.02 3.70
CA SER A 86 -4.51 11.89 4.67
C SER A 86 -5.31 11.11 5.70
N GLU A 87 -6.12 10.14 5.25
CA GLU A 87 -7.00 9.37 6.14
C GLU A 87 -6.20 8.45 7.07
N GLU A 88 -5.25 7.70 6.54
CA GLU A 88 -4.51 6.70 7.33
C GLU A 88 -3.45 7.31 8.23
N LEU A 89 -2.71 8.30 7.74
CA LEU A 89 -1.56 8.86 8.45
C LEU A 89 -1.72 10.32 8.88
N GLY A 90 -2.77 11.00 8.43
CA GLY A 90 -2.97 12.42 8.73
C GLY A 90 -1.99 13.33 8.00
N ILE A 91 -1.42 12.88 6.89
CA ILE A 91 -0.55 13.71 6.05
C ILE A 91 -1.39 14.34 4.95
N THR A 92 -1.56 15.66 5.00
CA THR A 92 -2.22 16.43 3.94
C THR A 92 -1.16 16.93 2.98
N ALA A 93 -1.20 16.44 1.75
CA ALA A 93 -0.22 16.76 0.72
C ALA A 93 -0.89 17.32 -0.53
N SER A 94 -0.20 18.23 -1.23
CA SER A 94 -0.58 18.64 -2.58
C SER A 94 -0.07 17.60 -3.59
N PRO A 95 -0.69 17.52 -4.78
CA PRO A 95 -0.30 16.52 -5.79
C PRO A 95 1.18 16.56 -6.19
N ASP A 96 1.80 17.74 -6.18
CA ASP A 96 3.21 17.90 -6.54
C ASP A 96 4.17 17.29 -5.53
N LEU A 97 3.70 16.93 -4.33
CA LEU A 97 4.51 16.25 -3.30
C LEU A 97 4.51 14.73 -3.45
N LEU A 98 3.71 14.17 -4.36
CA LEU A 98 3.71 12.75 -4.67
C LEU A 98 4.30 12.49 -6.07
N ASP A 99 5.43 11.78 -6.12
CA ASP A 99 5.98 11.31 -7.38
C ASP A 99 5.42 9.95 -7.73
N PHE A 100 5.02 9.77 -8.98
CA PHE A 100 4.67 8.45 -9.50
C PHE A 100 5.93 7.62 -9.69
N ALA A 101 6.01 6.46 -9.05
CA ALA A 101 7.19 5.60 -9.08
C ALA A 101 7.05 4.41 -10.04
N GLY A 102 5.83 3.99 -10.33
CA GLY A 102 5.58 2.83 -11.20
C GLY A 102 4.34 2.06 -10.79
N THR A 103 4.19 0.88 -11.39
CA THR A 103 3.05 -0.02 -11.13
C THR A 103 3.54 -1.43 -10.90
N PHE A 104 2.71 -2.24 -10.24
CA PHE A 104 2.93 -3.68 -10.16
C PHE A 104 1.60 -4.42 -10.08
N ARG A 105 1.67 -5.72 -10.28
CA ARG A 105 0.55 -6.65 -10.16
C ARG A 105 0.80 -7.57 -8.98
N SER A 106 -0.26 -7.86 -8.24
CA SER A 106 -0.19 -8.76 -7.10
C SER A 106 -1.41 -9.66 -7.09
N ARG A 107 -1.18 -10.96 -6.86
CA ARG A 107 -2.25 -11.94 -6.77
C ARG A 107 -1.89 -12.99 -5.72
N TYR A 108 -2.77 -13.21 -4.77
CA TYR A 108 -2.59 -14.26 -3.77
C TYR A 108 -3.94 -14.74 -3.24
N GLU A 109 -3.91 -15.92 -2.63
CA GLU A 109 -5.04 -16.48 -1.91
C GLU A 109 -4.55 -16.96 -0.54
N LYS A 110 -5.19 -16.48 0.52
CA LYS A 110 -4.87 -16.84 1.90
C LYS A 110 -6.14 -16.94 2.72
N VAL A 111 -6.02 -17.48 3.93
CA VAL A 111 -7.11 -17.53 4.90
C VAL A 111 -6.80 -16.56 6.03
N PHE A 112 -7.72 -15.63 6.29
CA PHE A 112 -7.65 -14.71 7.42
C PHE A 112 -8.94 -14.81 8.22
N HIS A 113 -8.83 -14.87 9.54
CA HIS A 113 -10.00 -14.98 10.44
C HIS A 113 -10.94 -16.13 10.01
N GLY A 114 -10.37 -17.25 9.56
CA GLY A 114 -11.13 -18.41 9.11
C GLY A 114 -11.84 -18.27 7.77
N ARG A 115 -11.62 -17.19 7.02
CA ARG A 115 -12.25 -16.95 5.71
C ARG A 115 -11.21 -16.90 4.59
N PRO A 116 -11.52 -17.51 3.43
CA PRO A 116 -10.68 -17.32 2.24
C PRO A 116 -10.69 -15.86 1.78
N PHE A 117 -9.52 -15.38 1.41
CA PHE A 117 -9.32 -14.04 0.88
C PHE A 117 -8.50 -14.17 -0.39
N ARG A 118 -9.09 -13.77 -1.51
CA ARG A 118 -8.44 -13.83 -2.84
C ARG A 118 -8.19 -12.41 -3.31
N ASP A 119 -6.94 -12.03 -3.35
CA ASP A 119 -6.58 -10.70 -3.83
C ASP A 119 -6.03 -10.74 -5.24
N ASN A 120 -6.35 -9.71 -6.03
CA ASN A 120 -5.87 -9.57 -7.39
C ASN A 120 -5.88 -8.07 -7.71
N GLU A 121 -4.69 -7.44 -7.66
CA GLU A 121 -4.57 -6.00 -7.69
C GLU A 121 -3.64 -5.50 -8.78
N ALA A 122 -4.05 -4.40 -9.41
CA ALA A 122 -3.18 -3.54 -10.21
C ALA A 122 -2.90 -2.29 -9.36
N THR A 123 -1.64 -2.13 -8.95
CA THR A 123 -1.26 -1.11 -7.98
C THR A 123 -0.44 0.00 -8.60
N SER A 124 -0.84 1.26 -8.36
CA SER A 124 -0.04 2.44 -8.67
C SER A 124 0.74 2.86 -7.42
N VAL A 125 2.04 3.08 -7.59
CA VAL A 125 2.97 3.38 -6.50
C VAL A 125 3.44 4.82 -6.59
N TYR A 126 3.35 5.53 -5.47
CA TYR A 126 3.78 6.92 -5.32
C TYR A 126 4.79 7.03 -4.18
N VAL A 127 5.64 8.06 -4.28
CA VAL A 127 6.60 8.41 -3.21
C VAL A 127 6.29 9.83 -2.74
N TYR A 128 6.10 9.97 -1.44
CA TYR A 128 5.86 11.26 -0.80
C TYR A 128 7.20 11.96 -0.57
N LYS A 129 7.32 13.19 -1.10
CA LYS A 129 8.55 14.00 -1.03
C LYS A 129 8.53 15.08 0.05
N GLY A 130 7.42 15.24 0.74
CA GLY A 130 7.27 16.30 1.73
C GLY A 130 7.89 15.96 3.09
N PRO A 131 7.85 16.91 4.01
CA PRO A 131 8.34 16.68 5.37
C PRO A 131 7.41 15.74 6.13
N VAL A 132 7.98 14.97 7.06
CA VAL A 132 7.21 14.09 7.93
C VAL A 132 7.83 14.07 9.33
N ASP A 133 6.98 14.19 10.34
CA ASP A 133 7.32 13.94 11.71
C ASP A 133 6.42 12.79 12.20
N ALA A 134 7.00 11.59 12.29
CA ALA A 134 6.26 10.38 12.64
C ALA A 134 5.58 10.48 14.00
N GLY A 135 6.14 11.26 14.93
CA GLY A 135 5.55 11.46 16.25
C GLY A 135 4.31 12.34 16.29
N SER A 136 4.06 13.11 15.22
CA SER A 136 2.91 14.03 15.15
C SER A 136 1.81 13.56 14.20
N LEU A 137 1.92 12.37 13.63
CA LEU A 137 0.93 11.84 12.71
C LEU A 137 -0.37 11.47 13.43
N LYS A 138 -1.49 11.67 12.74
CA LYS A 138 -2.81 11.25 13.21
C LYS A 138 -3.22 9.97 12.48
N LEU A 139 -3.13 8.86 13.19
CA LEU A 139 -3.43 7.55 12.62
C LEU A 139 -4.92 7.26 12.68
N GLN A 140 -5.44 6.67 11.61
CA GLN A 140 -6.80 6.13 11.58
C GLN A 140 -6.79 4.78 12.31
N GLU A 141 -7.15 4.77 13.59
CA GLU A 141 -6.99 3.62 14.48
C GLU A 141 -7.66 2.34 14.00
N SER A 142 -8.79 2.45 13.28
CA SER A 142 -9.45 1.27 12.69
C SER A 142 -8.64 0.61 11.58
N GLU A 143 -7.70 1.33 10.97
CA GLU A 143 -6.86 0.86 9.87
C GLU A 143 -5.41 0.66 10.27
N VAL A 144 -4.86 1.58 11.06
CA VAL A 144 -3.44 1.67 11.40
C VAL A 144 -3.26 1.76 12.91
N SER A 145 -2.56 0.79 13.51
CA SER A 145 -2.31 0.81 14.97
C SER A 145 -1.06 1.59 15.35
N GLN A 146 -0.04 1.60 14.50
CA GLN A 146 1.18 2.39 14.71
C GLN A 146 1.93 2.58 13.40
N VAL A 147 2.90 3.49 13.42
CA VAL A 147 3.91 3.63 12.36
C VAL A 147 5.29 3.50 12.95
N ARG A 148 6.24 3.04 12.15
CA ARG A 148 7.62 2.85 12.59
C ARG A 148 8.59 2.98 11.41
N TRP A 149 9.72 3.63 11.64
CA TRP A 149 10.80 3.69 10.68
C TRP A 149 11.59 2.39 10.66
N PHE A 150 11.89 1.92 9.45
CA PHE A 150 12.75 0.76 9.21
C PHE A 150 13.84 1.14 8.21
N ASP A 151 14.99 0.52 8.33
CA ASP A 151 16.02 0.57 7.29
C ASP A 151 15.50 -0.17 6.05
N LEU A 152 15.54 0.48 4.89
CA LEU A 152 14.98 -0.10 3.66
C LEU A 152 15.67 -1.39 3.27
N ASP A 153 17.02 -1.43 3.36
CA ASP A 153 17.78 -2.61 2.97
C ASP A 153 17.52 -3.79 3.91
N GLU A 154 17.37 -3.53 5.20
CA GLU A 154 17.01 -4.60 6.16
C GLU A 154 15.65 -5.22 5.85
N VAL A 155 14.64 -4.41 5.52
CA VAL A 155 13.32 -4.91 5.13
C VAL A 155 13.42 -5.72 3.83
N TRP A 156 14.15 -5.19 2.85
CA TRP A 156 14.37 -5.87 1.58
C TRP A 156 15.01 -7.24 1.79
N ASP A 157 16.08 -7.31 2.56
CA ASP A 157 16.83 -8.55 2.82
C ASP A 157 15.96 -9.58 3.55
N GLU A 158 15.18 -9.15 4.52
CA GLU A 158 14.26 -10.04 5.26
C GLU A 158 13.23 -10.65 4.32
N ILE A 159 12.61 -9.84 3.46
CA ILE A 159 11.62 -10.30 2.48
C ILE A 159 12.28 -11.25 1.46
N GLN A 160 13.49 -10.93 0.99
CA GLN A 160 14.20 -11.78 0.03
C GLN A 160 14.61 -13.13 0.62
N ARG A 161 14.86 -13.21 1.93
CA ARG A 161 15.11 -14.48 2.61
C ARG A 161 13.84 -15.32 2.79
N GLY A 162 12.69 -14.79 2.44
CA GLY A 162 11.40 -15.47 2.60
C GLY A 162 10.81 -15.38 4.00
N ASP A 163 11.37 -14.56 4.89
CA ASP A 163 10.78 -14.32 6.20
C ASP A 163 9.62 -13.32 6.07
N ARG A 164 8.41 -13.81 6.25
CA ARG A 164 7.19 -13.02 6.13
C ARG A 164 6.43 -12.94 7.46
N SER A 165 7.14 -13.11 8.57
CA SER A 165 6.50 -13.16 9.89
C SER A 165 5.98 -11.80 10.36
N ARG A 166 6.60 -10.70 9.94
CA ARG A 166 6.21 -9.35 10.38
C ARG A 166 5.89 -8.36 9.26
N PHE A 167 6.33 -8.63 8.03
CA PHE A 167 6.11 -7.73 6.88
C PHE A 167 5.17 -8.37 5.87
N CYS A 168 4.05 -7.71 5.57
CA CYS A 168 3.19 -8.08 4.45
C CYS A 168 3.40 -7.17 3.23
N VAL A 169 4.40 -6.31 3.27
CA VAL A 169 4.79 -5.44 2.14
C VAL A 169 4.96 -6.29 0.88
N PRO A 170 4.27 -5.98 -0.22
CA PRO A 170 4.50 -6.69 -1.48
C PRO A 170 5.93 -6.49 -1.96
N ALA A 171 6.62 -7.60 -2.24
CA ALA A 171 8.01 -7.55 -2.71
C ALA A 171 8.14 -6.73 -4.00
N ALA A 172 7.18 -6.88 -4.93
CA ALA A 172 7.15 -6.12 -6.17
C ALA A 172 6.99 -4.61 -5.93
N GLY A 173 6.20 -4.21 -4.93
CA GLY A 173 6.04 -2.81 -4.56
C GLY A 173 7.30 -2.21 -3.98
N LEU A 174 8.02 -2.96 -3.15
CA LEU A 174 9.29 -2.53 -2.62
C LEU A 174 10.36 -2.43 -3.72
N GLN A 175 10.32 -3.35 -4.70
CA GLN A 175 11.20 -3.29 -5.87
C GLN A 175 10.96 -2.03 -6.70
N VAL A 176 9.70 -1.63 -6.89
CA VAL A 176 9.36 -0.37 -7.58
C VAL A 176 9.98 0.82 -6.84
N LEU A 177 9.86 0.86 -5.52
CA LEU A 177 10.48 1.90 -4.71
C LEU A 177 12.00 1.91 -4.87
N ARG A 178 12.64 0.75 -4.80
CA ARG A 178 14.09 0.63 -4.97
C ARG A 178 14.54 1.18 -6.33
N GLY A 179 13.81 0.85 -7.39
CA GLY A 179 14.09 1.37 -8.73
C GLY A 179 13.96 2.90 -8.79
N TYR A 180 12.94 3.45 -8.17
CA TYR A 180 12.73 4.90 -8.07
C TYR A 180 13.90 5.59 -7.34
N LEU A 181 14.42 4.96 -6.29
CA LEU A 181 15.54 5.50 -5.50
C LEU A 181 16.92 5.25 -6.13
N GLY A 182 16.98 4.58 -7.28
CA GLY A 182 18.24 4.24 -7.94
C GLY A 182 18.98 3.07 -7.29
N LEU A 183 18.30 2.23 -6.52
CA LEU A 183 18.85 1.04 -5.89
C LEU A 183 18.61 -0.20 -6.73
N GLN A 184 19.47 -1.19 -6.60
CA GLN A 184 19.36 -2.48 -7.31
C GLN A 184 18.69 -3.56 -6.44
#